data_5b1cfc053ce10e2f46c1c6d2cf401732
#
_entry.id   5b1cfc053ce10e2f46c1c6d2cf401732
#
_cell.length_a   1.000
_cell.length_b   1.000
_cell.length_c   1.000
_cell.angle_alpha   90.00
_cell.angle_beta   90.00
_cell.angle_gamma   90.00
#
_symmetry.space_group_name_H-M   'P 1'
#
loop_
_entity.id
_entity.type
_entity.pdbx_description
1 polymer ?
#
loop_
_entity_poly.entity_id
_entity_poly.type
_entity_poly.pdbx_seq_one_letter_code
_entity_poly.pdbx_strand_id
1 'polypeptide(L)'
;MWEGEHAGAALVAHEKGLRVYYQAPTREDDLSSQLGIIERALDRGCNGIILSPVEALPFRTTIRRAIDSGVPTVIVGTDLGIPPGKKLAYVLNNEEAGGELAARRVARILGGKGTIAIVGISSQLTSTATRARSLETVLAKEFPDIHVTDRRLGLPTVPQEQQVAEELVSKDDHVNAIVALSEASTRGAYYALVEFNRIGEIKLIGFDQDLLEPVRSGGIDSVILQNTYEMGRRAMGIMDEQLRGKSPAPQVSLEPLLLTRDNIDSSQVRQMLTLVWWYDQ
;
A
#
# COMPACT_ATOMS: atom_id res chain seq x y z
N MET A 1 -3.93 1.79 -6.84
CA MET A 1 -3.99 2.28 -5.43
C MET A 1 -4.72 3.63 -5.31
N TRP A 2 -4.26 4.69 -5.96
CA TRP A 2 -4.79 6.06 -5.80
C TRP A 2 -6.21 6.28 -6.29
N GLU A 3 -6.70 5.48 -7.24
CA GLU A 3 -8.10 5.55 -7.70
C GLU A 3 -9.10 5.24 -6.59
N GLY A 4 -8.80 4.24 -5.74
CA GLY A 4 -9.64 3.92 -4.60
C GLY A 4 -9.71 5.06 -3.59
N GLU A 5 -8.55 5.64 -3.23
CA GLU A 5 -8.46 6.79 -2.33
C GLU A 5 -9.24 8.00 -2.90
N HIS A 6 -9.07 8.28 -4.19
CA HIS A 6 -9.80 9.36 -4.86
C HIS A 6 -11.32 9.12 -4.84
N ALA A 7 -11.77 7.92 -5.25
CA ALA A 7 -13.20 7.61 -5.27
C ALA A 7 -13.84 7.72 -3.88
N GLY A 8 -13.17 7.20 -2.84
CA GLY A 8 -13.65 7.30 -1.46
C GLY A 8 -13.69 8.74 -0.95
N ALA A 9 -12.67 9.55 -1.25
CA ALA A 9 -12.63 10.95 -0.88
C ALA A 9 -13.71 11.76 -1.62
N ALA A 10 -13.89 11.54 -2.93
CA ALA A 10 -14.89 12.23 -3.74
C ALA A 10 -16.32 11.97 -3.26
N LEU A 11 -16.64 10.72 -2.88
CA LEU A 11 -17.96 10.39 -2.32
C LEU A 11 -18.26 11.22 -1.07
N VAL A 12 -17.35 11.20 -0.09
CA VAL A 12 -17.57 11.95 1.17
C VAL A 12 -17.56 13.45 0.94
N ALA A 13 -16.72 13.94 0.04
CA ALA A 13 -16.74 15.37 -0.34
C ALA A 13 -18.09 15.80 -0.88
N HIS A 14 -18.68 15.01 -1.79
CA HIS A 14 -20.01 15.25 -2.30
C HIS A 14 -21.06 15.29 -1.18
N GLU A 15 -21.09 14.28 -0.31
CA GLU A 15 -22.01 14.22 0.84
C GLU A 15 -21.88 15.42 1.78
N LYS A 16 -20.70 16.04 1.87
CA LYS A 16 -20.40 17.18 2.73
C LYS A 16 -20.48 18.53 2.02
N GLY A 17 -20.74 18.55 0.70
CA GLY A 17 -20.75 19.78 -0.10
C GLY A 17 -19.35 20.41 -0.26
N LEU A 18 -18.29 19.61 -0.23
CA LEU A 18 -16.91 20.04 -0.43
C LEU A 18 -16.51 19.88 -1.90
N ARG A 19 -15.69 20.80 -2.40
CA ARG A 19 -15.08 20.66 -3.73
C ARG A 19 -13.70 20.04 -3.62
N VAL A 20 -13.42 19.04 -4.44
CA VAL A 20 -12.13 18.35 -4.51
C VAL A 20 -11.47 18.63 -5.85
N TYR A 21 -10.20 18.98 -5.81
CA TYR A 21 -9.32 19.03 -6.97
C TYR A 21 -8.33 17.87 -6.87
N TYR A 22 -8.61 16.81 -7.59
CA TYR A 22 -7.69 15.67 -7.66
C TYR A 22 -6.56 15.96 -8.64
N GLN A 23 -5.34 15.73 -8.20
CA GLN A 23 -4.12 15.88 -9.00
C GLN A 23 -3.18 14.73 -8.67
N ALA A 24 -2.60 14.15 -9.69
CA ALA A 24 -1.56 13.13 -9.56
C ALA A 24 -0.45 13.39 -10.59
N PRO A 25 0.81 13.02 -10.31
CA PRO A 25 1.85 13.01 -11.33
C PRO A 25 1.52 11.94 -12.39
N THR A 26 2.06 12.12 -13.59
CA THR A 26 1.87 11.15 -14.69
C THR A 26 2.57 9.82 -14.42
N ARG A 27 3.63 9.85 -13.62
CA ARG A 27 4.40 8.67 -13.21
C ARG A 27 4.43 8.61 -11.68
N GLU A 28 4.29 7.41 -11.15
CA GLU A 28 4.26 7.18 -9.69
C GLU A 28 5.57 7.57 -8.99
N ASP A 29 6.70 7.49 -9.69
CA ASP A 29 8.03 7.84 -9.19
C ASP A 29 8.42 9.33 -9.42
N ASP A 30 7.50 10.16 -9.91
CA ASP A 30 7.78 11.58 -10.17
C ASP A 30 7.54 12.46 -8.94
N LEU A 31 8.50 12.39 -8.03
CA LEU A 31 8.54 13.20 -6.81
C LEU A 31 8.45 14.71 -7.10
N SER A 32 9.18 15.18 -8.12
CA SER A 32 9.20 16.63 -8.47
C SER A 32 7.84 17.14 -8.87
N SER A 33 7.14 16.38 -9.71
CA SER A 33 5.75 16.72 -10.10
C SER A 33 4.82 16.73 -8.90
N GLN A 34 4.92 15.74 -8.01
CA GLN A 34 4.07 15.69 -6.83
C GLN A 34 4.31 16.87 -5.88
N LEU A 35 5.55 17.23 -5.62
CA LEU A 35 5.89 18.44 -4.84
C LEU A 35 5.34 19.71 -5.51
N GLY A 36 5.53 19.86 -6.83
CA GLY A 36 5.01 21.00 -7.57
C GLY A 36 3.47 21.11 -7.56
N ILE A 37 2.76 19.98 -7.50
CA ILE A 37 1.29 19.97 -7.34
C ILE A 37 0.89 20.57 -6.00
N ILE A 38 1.55 20.19 -4.92
CA ILE A 38 1.25 20.71 -3.57
C ILE A 38 1.56 22.21 -3.48
N GLU A 39 2.72 22.65 -3.99
CA GLU A 39 3.09 24.06 -4.00
C GLU A 39 2.03 24.90 -4.73
N ARG A 40 1.63 24.47 -5.93
CA ARG A 40 0.56 25.17 -6.68
C ARG A 40 -0.79 25.16 -5.95
N ALA A 41 -1.12 24.11 -5.22
CA ALA A 41 -2.36 24.08 -4.43
C ALA A 41 -2.31 25.11 -3.29
N LEU A 42 -1.18 25.21 -2.59
CA LEU A 42 -0.96 26.20 -1.55
C LEU A 42 -1.01 27.62 -2.09
N ASP A 43 -0.33 27.90 -3.21
CA ASP A 43 -0.30 29.21 -3.86
C ASP A 43 -1.68 29.67 -4.34
N ARG A 44 -2.55 28.73 -4.71
CA ARG A 44 -3.95 28.99 -5.08
C ARG A 44 -4.89 29.13 -3.88
N GLY A 45 -4.38 29.01 -2.66
CA GLY A 45 -5.17 29.18 -1.45
C GLY A 45 -6.13 28.02 -1.16
N CYS A 46 -5.70 26.77 -1.35
CA CYS A 46 -6.51 25.62 -0.95
C CYS A 46 -6.81 25.65 0.56
N ASN A 47 -8.02 25.20 0.92
CA ASN A 47 -8.46 25.20 2.32
C ASN A 47 -7.97 23.97 3.10
N GLY A 48 -7.51 22.93 2.43
CA GLY A 48 -7.00 21.70 3.02
C GLY A 48 -6.30 20.85 1.99
N ILE A 49 -5.42 19.92 2.45
CA ILE A 49 -4.67 19.00 1.61
C ILE A 49 -4.89 17.57 2.11
N ILE A 50 -5.25 16.67 1.20
CA ILE A 50 -5.15 15.23 1.40
C ILE A 50 -4.03 14.76 0.48
N LEU A 51 -3.01 14.11 1.04
CA LEU A 51 -1.81 13.71 0.32
C LEU A 51 -1.50 12.26 0.55
N SER A 52 -1.34 11.49 -0.54
CA SER A 52 -0.72 10.16 -0.56
C SER A 52 0.69 10.31 -1.14
N PRO A 53 1.73 10.49 -0.30
CA PRO A 53 3.06 10.82 -0.76
C PRO A 53 3.81 9.59 -1.29
N VAL A 54 4.53 9.75 -2.41
CA VAL A 54 5.37 8.68 -2.99
C VAL A 54 6.57 8.34 -2.13
N GLU A 55 7.05 9.31 -1.33
CA GLU A 55 8.14 9.15 -0.37
C GLU A 55 7.85 9.95 0.92
N ALA A 56 8.48 9.60 2.02
CA ALA A 56 8.23 10.29 3.29
C ALA A 56 9.04 11.60 3.44
N LEU A 57 10.36 11.51 3.27
CA LEU A 57 11.28 12.59 3.66
C LEU A 57 11.11 13.89 2.86
N PRO A 58 10.99 13.87 1.52
CA PRO A 58 10.95 15.08 0.72
C PRO A 58 9.74 15.98 1.03
N PHE A 59 8.63 15.40 1.49
CA PHE A 59 7.41 16.16 1.75
C PHE A 59 7.37 16.85 3.11
N ARG A 60 8.26 16.50 4.04
CA ARG A 60 8.21 17.02 5.42
C ARG A 60 8.24 18.54 5.50
N THR A 61 9.10 19.19 4.72
CA THR A 61 9.23 20.65 4.74
C THR A 61 7.99 21.33 4.20
N THR A 62 7.49 20.87 3.05
CA THR A 62 6.29 21.43 2.41
C THR A 62 5.06 21.25 3.29
N ILE A 63 4.90 20.07 3.91
CA ILE A 63 3.77 19.81 4.81
C ILE A 63 3.86 20.64 6.10
N ARG A 64 5.05 20.80 6.70
CA ARG A 64 5.20 21.72 7.84
C ARG A 64 4.80 23.14 7.48
N ARG A 65 5.25 23.65 6.33
CA ARG A 65 4.86 24.98 5.85
C ARG A 65 3.34 25.10 5.66
N ALA A 66 2.67 24.10 5.10
CA ALA A 66 1.21 24.08 4.96
C ALA A 66 0.52 24.19 6.33
N ILE A 67 0.93 23.38 7.29
CA ILE A 67 0.39 23.35 8.66
C ILE A 67 0.62 24.69 9.37
N ASP A 68 1.83 25.25 9.28
CA ASP A 68 2.21 26.52 9.89
C ASP A 68 1.42 27.70 9.26
N SER A 69 1.08 27.60 7.99
CA SER A 69 0.19 28.56 7.29
C SER A 69 -1.29 28.35 7.60
N GLY A 70 -1.62 27.40 8.48
CA GLY A 70 -2.99 27.14 8.93
C GLY A 70 -3.80 26.19 8.05
N VAL A 71 -3.21 25.60 7.00
CA VAL A 71 -3.86 24.65 6.09
C VAL A 71 -3.89 23.25 6.72
N PRO A 72 -5.06 22.70 7.08
CA PRO A 72 -5.17 21.33 7.58
C PRO A 72 -4.72 20.33 6.51
N THR A 73 -4.03 19.30 6.98
CA THR A 73 -3.45 18.28 6.09
C THR A 73 -3.74 16.89 6.63
N VAL A 74 -4.19 16.00 5.74
CA VAL A 74 -4.35 14.57 6.03
C VAL A 74 -3.41 13.78 5.14
N ILE A 75 -2.53 13.00 5.75
CA ILE A 75 -1.60 12.14 5.01
C ILE A 75 -2.20 10.73 4.94
N VAL A 76 -2.13 10.13 3.76
CA VAL A 76 -2.68 8.80 3.49
C VAL A 76 -1.55 7.84 3.10
N GLY A 77 -1.58 6.64 3.62
CA GLY A 77 -0.73 5.52 3.22
C GLY A 77 0.72 5.56 3.72
N THR A 78 1.29 6.73 3.94
CA THR A 78 2.71 6.88 4.28
C THR A 78 2.89 7.74 5.54
N ASP A 79 3.59 7.21 6.55
CA ASP A 79 3.97 8.01 7.71
C ASP A 79 5.16 8.93 7.38
N LEU A 80 4.96 10.23 7.48
CA LEU A 80 6.02 11.23 7.28
C LEU A 80 6.98 11.34 8.47
N GLY A 81 6.71 10.70 9.61
CA GLY A 81 7.45 10.89 10.86
C GLY A 81 7.35 12.31 11.41
N ILE A 82 6.29 13.03 11.10
CA ILE A 82 5.90 14.29 11.74
C ILE A 82 4.80 13.93 12.75
N PRO A 83 4.94 14.26 14.04
CA PRO A 83 3.89 13.96 15.01
C PRO A 83 2.54 14.55 14.56
N PRO A 84 1.45 13.77 14.64
CA PRO A 84 0.13 14.27 14.32
C PRO A 84 -0.28 15.36 15.31
N GLY A 85 -1.20 16.23 14.89
CA GLY A 85 -1.64 17.34 15.69
C GLY A 85 -2.93 17.96 15.16
N LYS A 86 -3.29 19.13 15.68
CA LYS A 86 -4.56 19.78 15.34
C LYS A 86 -4.77 20.01 13.83
N LYS A 87 -3.68 20.19 13.07
CA LYS A 87 -3.69 20.48 11.64
C LYS A 87 -3.08 19.34 10.79
N LEU A 88 -2.61 18.28 11.41
CA LEU A 88 -2.05 17.12 10.74
C LEU A 88 -2.67 15.85 11.27
N ALA A 89 -3.25 15.06 10.39
CA ALA A 89 -3.76 13.74 10.69
C ALA A 89 -3.24 12.71 9.69
N TYR A 90 -3.33 11.44 10.07
CA TYR A 90 -2.90 10.31 9.26
C TYR A 90 -4.02 9.29 9.10
N VAL A 91 -4.12 8.74 7.90
CA VAL A 91 -4.89 7.54 7.60
C VAL A 91 -3.92 6.52 7.03
N LEU A 92 -3.55 5.52 7.81
CA LEU A 92 -2.50 4.55 7.48
C LEU A 92 -3.08 3.14 7.41
N ASN A 93 -2.36 2.24 6.77
CA ASN A 93 -2.61 0.81 6.90
C ASN A 93 -1.90 0.25 8.13
N ASN A 94 -2.43 -0.81 8.71
CA ASN A 94 -1.74 -1.61 9.71
C ASN A 94 -0.72 -2.53 9.00
N GLU A 95 0.48 -1.99 8.78
CA GLU A 95 1.55 -2.69 8.04
C GLU A 95 2.11 -3.87 8.83
N GLU A 96 2.07 -3.81 10.16
CA GLU A 96 2.46 -4.94 11.02
C GLU A 96 1.52 -6.11 10.82
N ALA A 97 0.20 -5.87 10.87
CA ALA A 97 -0.80 -6.90 10.59
C ALA A 97 -0.67 -7.46 9.16
N GLY A 98 -0.31 -6.63 8.18
CA GLY A 98 -0.03 -7.08 6.82
C GLY A 98 1.13 -8.07 6.76
N GLY A 99 2.24 -7.78 7.43
CA GLY A 99 3.38 -8.69 7.54
C GLY A 99 3.05 -9.99 8.29
N GLU A 100 2.27 -9.90 9.37
CA GLU A 100 1.77 -11.06 10.10
C GLU A 100 0.89 -11.98 9.25
N LEU A 101 -0.04 -11.40 8.47
CA LEU A 101 -0.90 -12.18 7.55
C LEU A 101 -0.05 -12.91 6.52
N ALA A 102 0.96 -12.25 5.94
CA ALA A 102 1.88 -12.87 5.00
C ALA A 102 2.65 -14.03 5.64
N ALA A 103 3.19 -13.86 6.85
CA ALA A 103 3.91 -14.90 7.57
C ALA A 103 3.05 -16.14 7.83
N ARG A 104 1.84 -15.95 8.38
CA ARG A 104 0.93 -17.06 8.66
C ARG A 104 0.43 -17.73 7.39
N ARG A 105 0.27 -16.96 6.28
CA ARG A 105 -0.08 -17.55 4.99
C ARG A 105 1.05 -18.42 4.45
N VAL A 106 2.29 -17.92 4.45
CA VAL A 106 3.49 -18.69 4.09
C VAL A 106 3.55 -19.99 4.88
N ALA A 107 3.43 -19.90 6.21
CA ALA A 107 3.47 -21.08 7.08
C ALA A 107 2.39 -22.11 6.72
N ARG A 108 1.17 -21.65 6.45
CA ARG A 108 0.06 -22.52 6.06
C ARG A 108 0.33 -23.25 4.75
N ILE A 109 0.78 -22.54 3.71
CA ILE A 109 0.95 -23.13 2.37
C ILE A 109 2.19 -24.01 2.25
N LEU A 110 3.21 -23.77 3.08
CA LEU A 110 4.43 -24.57 3.13
C LEU A 110 4.37 -25.69 4.20
N GLY A 111 3.28 -25.80 4.95
CA GLY A 111 3.18 -26.78 6.03
C GLY A 111 4.15 -26.54 7.18
N GLY A 112 4.52 -25.31 7.44
CA GLY A 112 5.35 -24.86 8.55
C GLY A 112 6.86 -25.01 8.36
N LYS A 113 7.34 -25.41 7.18
CA LYS A 113 8.78 -25.59 6.87
C LYS A 113 9.12 -25.25 5.42
N GLY A 114 10.30 -24.75 5.16
CA GLY A 114 10.77 -24.46 3.81
C GLY A 114 11.58 -23.18 3.73
N THR A 115 11.79 -22.70 2.51
CA THR A 115 12.61 -21.53 2.22
C THR A 115 11.81 -20.48 1.47
N ILE A 116 12.01 -19.22 1.82
CA ILE A 116 11.34 -18.10 1.18
C ILE A 116 12.31 -16.99 0.80
N ALA A 117 11.94 -16.24 -0.23
CA ALA A 117 12.55 -14.96 -0.55
C ALA A 117 11.56 -13.82 -0.26
N ILE A 118 12.11 -12.68 0.17
CA ILE A 118 11.35 -11.43 0.35
C ILE A 118 11.85 -10.44 -0.69
N VAL A 119 10.91 -9.88 -1.49
CA VAL A 119 11.21 -8.88 -2.52
C VAL A 119 10.42 -7.59 -2.27
N GLY A 120 10.90 -6.46 -2.78
CA GLY A 120 10.21 -5.18 -2.63
C GLY A 120 10.46 -4.47 -1.30
N ILE A 121 11.57 -4.75 -0.61
CA ILE A 121 11.96 -4.04 0.62
C ILE A 121 12.48 -2.64 0.23
N SER A 122 11.77 -1.58 0.58
CA SER A 122 12.22 -0.22 0.30
C SER A 122 12.89 0.41 1.52
N SER A 123 14.02 1.07 1.29
CA SER A 123 14.68 1.91 2.30
C SER A 123 13.99 3.29 2.47
N GLN A 124 13.15 3.67 1.52
CA GLN A 124 12.48 4.97 1.47
C GLN A 124 11.04 4.93 1.98
N LEU A 125 10.42 3.73 1.96
CA LEU A 125 9.06 3.50 2.42
C LEU A 125 9.08 2.66 3.71
N THR A 126 8.65 3.27 4.81
CA THR A 126 8.55 2.60 6.11
C THR A 126 7.56 1.43 6.08
N SER A 127 6.54 1.49 5.22
CA SER A 127 5.51 0.47 5.07
C SER A 127 6.10 -0.90 4.72
N THR A 128 6.85 -1.02 3.62
CA THR A 128 7.44 -2.30 3.19
C THR A 128 8.49 -2.82 4.18
N ALA A 129 9.28 -1.92 4.80
CA ALA A 129 10.22 -2.29 5.84
C ALA A 129 9.49 -2.84 7.10
N THR A 130 8.35 -2.27 7.46
CA THR A 130 7.53 -2.74 8.58
C THR A 130 6.89 -4.10 8.26
N ARG A 131 6.35 -4.29 7.03
CA ARG A 131 5.85 -5.60 6.57
C ARG A 131 6.93 -6.68 6.65
N ALA A 132 8.14 -6.40 6.13
CA ALA A 132 9.26 -7.34 6.18
C ALA A 132 9.61 -7.72 7.62
N ARG A 133 9.79 -6.73 8.50
CA ARG A 133 10.15 -6.95 9.90
C ARG A 133 9.09 -7.76 10.64
N SER A 134 7.82 -7.42 10.47
CA SER A 134 6.72 -8.14 11.11
C SER A 134 6.63 -9.58 10.61
N LEU A 135 6.72 -9.80 9.30
CA LEU A 135 6.78 -11.12 8.70
C LEU A 135 7.92 -11.96 9.30
N GLU A 136 9.13 -11.45 9.30
CA GLU A 136 10.29 -12.16 9.85
C GLU A 136 10.15 -12.42 11.35
N THR A 137 9.61 -11.49 12.11
CA THR A 137 9.37 -11.64 13.55
C THR A 137 8.41 -12.80 13.83
N VAL A 138 7.31 -12.89 13.09
CA VAL A 138 6.33 -13.97 13.25
C VAL A 138 6.92 -15.30 12.81
N LEU A 139 7.64 -15.35 11.68
CA LEU A 139 8.29 -16.58 11.23
C LEU A 139 9.30 -17.08 12.26
N ALA A 140 10.18 -16.22 12.75
CA ALA A 140 11.19 -16.60 13.74
C ALA A 140 10.58 -17.11 15.06
N LYS A 141 9.44 -16.55 15.47
CA LYS A 141 8.78 -16.89 16.73
C LYS A 141 7.86 -18.12 16.63
N GLU A 142 7.07 -18.21 15.58
CA GLU A 142 5.99 -19.18 15.45
C GLU A 142 6.31 -20.33 14.48
N PHE A 143 7.21 -20.09 13.51
CA PHE A 143 7.52 -21.05 12.42
C PHE A 143 9.03 -21.12 12.14
N PRO A 144 9.87 -21.54 13.11
CA PRO A 144 11.34 -21.49 13.02
C PRO A 144 11.93 -22.35 11.89
N ASP A 145 11.18 -23.32 11.37
CA ASP A 145 11.60 -24.16 10.25
C ASP A 145 11.36 -23.53 8.87
N ILE A 146 10.86 -22.29 8.83
CA ILE A 146 10.77 -21.49 7.61
C ILE A 146 11.94 -20.51 7.60
N HIS A 147 12.80 -20.63 6.60
CA HIS A 147 14.01 -19.83 6.49
C HIS A 147 13.91 -18.77 5.40
N VAL A 148 14.22 -17.53 5.74
CA VAL A 148 14.36 -16.45 4.75
C VAL A 148 15.77 -16.53 4.15
N THR A 149 15.87 -17.02 2.92
CA THR A 149 17.16 -17.24 2.23
C THR A 149 17.62 -16.05 1.41
N ASP A 150 16.69 -15.23 0.95
CA ASP A 150 17.00 -14.03 0.15
C ASP A 150 16.12 -12.83 0.53
N ARG A 151 16.72 -11.64 0.45
CA ARG A 151 16.07 -10.35 0.69
C ARG A 151 16.50 -9.38 -0.39
N ARG A 152 15.54 -8.91 -1.20
CA ARG A 152 15.82 -7.98 -2.30
C ARG A 152 15.22 -6.61 -2.02
N LEU A 153 16.04 -5.60 -2.27
CA LEU A 153 15.56 -4.22 -2.21
C LEU A 153 14.55 -3.97 -3.34
N GLY A 154 13.50 -3.24 -3.03
CA GLY A 154 12.48 -2.83 -3.97
C GLY A 154 12.95 -1.70 -4.86
N LEU A 155 12.45 -1.71 -6.08
CA LEU A 155 12.69 -0.73 -7.12
C LEU A 155 11.38 -0.04 -7.53
N PRO A 156 11.43 1.17 -8.13
CA PRO A 156 10.24 1.98 -8.34
C PRO A 156 9.24 1.42 -9.36
N THR A 157 9.68 0.59 -10.29
CA THR A 157 8.84 0.18 -11.43
C THR A 157 8.69 -1.33 -11.56
N VAL A 158 7.55 -1.78 -12.08
CA VAL A 158 7.27 -3.19 -12.34
C VAL A 158 8.35 -3.88 -13.18
N PRO A 159 8.86 -3.30 -14.30
CA PRO A 159 9.93 -3.95 -15.07
C PRO A 159 11.23 -4.15 -14.29
N GLN A 160 11.58 -3.20 -13.41
CA GLN A 160 12.78 -3.35 -12.56
C GLN A 160 12.58 -4.42 -11.48
N GLU A 161 11.41 -4.48 -10.87
CA GLU A 161 11.06 -5.51 -9.91
C GLU A 161 10.98 -6.90 -10.57
N GLN A 162 10.54 -6.97 -11.83
CA GLN A 162 10.57 -8.20 -12.62
C GLN A 162 12.00 -8.71 -12.79
N GLN A 163 12.95 -7.84 -13.16
CA GLN A 163 14.37 -8.22 -13.27
C GLN A 163 14.94 -8.76 -11.96
N VAL A 164 14.59 -8.13 -10.82
CA VAL A 164 14.98 -8.60 -9.49
C VAL A 164 14.44 -10.02 -9.22
N ALA A 165 13.19 -10.26 -9.57
CA ALA A 165 12.56 -11.57 -9.39
C ALA A 165 13.11 -12.62 -10.37
N GLU A 166 13.40 -12.26 -11.63
CA GLU A 166 14.05 -13.14 -12.62
C GLU A 166 15.41 -13.61 -12.15
N GLU A 167 16.23 -12.70 -11.58
CA GLU A 167 17.50 -13.08 -10.99
C GLU A 167 17.36 -14.08 -9.85
N LEU A 168 16.31 -13.95 -9.06
CA LEU A 168 16.01 -14.87 -7.96
C LEU A 168 15.57 -16.24 -8.51
N VAL A 169 14.57 -16.24 -9.40
CA VAL A 169 13.95 -17.45 -9.96
C VAL A 169 14.92 -18.25 -10.83
N SER A 170 15.86 -17.58 -11.54
CA SER A 170 16.83 -18.24 -12.41
C SER A 170 17.98 -18.91 -11.66
N LYS A 171 18.30 -18.47 -10.44
CA LYS A 171 19.48 -18.90 -9.69
C LYS A 171 19.19 -19.94 -8.62
N ASP A 172 17.97 -19.99 -8.11
CA ASP A 172 17.68 -20.76 -6.90
C ASP A 172 16.57 -21.80 -7.12
N ASP A 173 16.98 -23.06 -7.17
CA ASP A 173 16.07 -24.22 -7.19
C ASP A 173 15.42 -24.49 -5.81
N HIS A 174 15.76 -23.71 -4.78
CA HIS A 174 15.40 -24.03 -3.39
C HIS A 174 14.39 -23.08 -2.77
N VAL A 175 13.96 -22.02 -3.46
CA VAL A 175 12.92 -21.11 -2.96
C VAL A 175 11.53 -21.72 -3.15
N ASN A 176 10.83 -21.96 -2.04
CA ASN A 176 9.48 -22.53 -2.06
C ASN A 176 8.38 -21.44 -2.20
N ALA A 177 8.65 -20.24 -1.70
CA ALA A 177 7.72 -19.12 -1.84
C ALA A 177 8.45 -17.77 -1.94
N ILE A 178 7.83 -16.83 -2.65
CA ILE A 178 8.21 -15.41 -2.71
C ILE A 178 7.14 -14.60 -1.98
N VAL A 179 7.57 -13.71 -1.09
CA VAL A 179 6.73 -12.70 -0.47
C VAL A 179 7.11 -11.34 -1.06
N ALA A 180 6.22 -10.78 -1.86
CA ALA A 180 6.39 -9.50 -2.53
C ALA A 180 5.65 -8.41 -1.75
N LEU A 181 6.37 -7.38 -1.28
CA LEU A 181 5.88 -6.45 -0.26
C LEU A 181 5.19 -5.20 -0.81
N SER A 182 5.12 -5.04 -2.13
CA SER A 182 4.48 -3.90 -2.81
C SER A 182 3.72 -4.35 -4.05
N GLU A 183 2.90 -3.47 -4.61
CA GLU A 183 2.22 -3.69 -5.88
C GLU A 183 3.21 -3.98 -7.02
N ALA A 184 4.25 -3.13 -7.16
CA ALA A 184 5.26 -3.29 -8.19
C ALA A 184 6.02 -4.62 -8.07
N SER A 185 6.45 -4.98 -6.85
CA SER A 185 7.17 -6.24 -6.62
C SER A 185 6.27 -7.47 -6.79
N THR A 186 4.98 -7.38 -6.45
CA THR A 186 4.02 -8.47 -6.67
C THR A 186 3.84 -8.75 -8.16
N ARG A 187 3.65 -7.69 -8.96
CA ARG A 187 3.52 -7.81 -10.43
C ARG A 187 4.80 -8.31 -11.07
N GLY A 188 5.94 -7.73 -10.67
CA GLY A 188 7.25 -8.15 -11.15
C GLY A 188 7.54 -9.62 -10.87
N ALA A 189 7.32 -10.07 -9.63
CA ALA A 189 7.48 -11.47 -9.25
C ALA A 189 6.53 -12.40 -10.02
N TYR A 190 5.26 -12.00 -10.20
CA TYR A 190 4.31 -12.77 -10.97
C TYR A 190 4.76 -12.93 -12.44
N TYR A 191 5.20 -11.85 -13.09
CA TYR A 191 5.67 -11.92 -14.48
C TYR A 191 6.94 -12.75 -14.62
N ALA A 192 7.89 -12.65 -13.68
CA ALA A 192 9.06 -13.51 -13.65
C ALA A 192 8.69 -15.01 -13.54
N LEU A 193 7.75 -15.35 -12.66
CA LEU A 193 7.27 -16.73 -12.50
C LEU A 193 6.59 -17.25 -13.78
N VAL A 194 5.85 -16.39 -14.49
CA VAL A 194 5.23 -16.74 -15.80
C VAL A 194 6.31 -17.00 -16.83
N GLU A 195 7.28 -16.10 -16.97
CA GLU A 195 8.34 -16.18 -17.99
C GLU A 195 9.23 -17.40 -17.81
N PHE A 196 9.58 -17.72 -16.55
CA PHE A 196 10.39 -18.90 -16.23
C PHE A 196 9.58 -20.19 -16.04
N ASN A 197 8.26 -20.13 -16.32
CA ASN A 197 7.35 -21.28 -16.18
C ASN A 197 7.38 -21.95 -14.79
N ARG A 198 7.53 -21.14 -13.73
CA ARG A 198 7.62 -21.56 -12.32
C ARG A 198 6.30 -21.35 -11.56
N ILE A 199 5.21 -20.98 -12.27
CA ILE A 199 3.87 -20.83 -11.67
C ILE A 199 3.43 -22.15 -11.04
N GLY A 200 2.96 -22.07 -9.79
CA GLY A 200 2.53 -23.24 -9.01
C GLY A 200 3.66 -24.00 -8.33
N GLU A 201 4.87 -23.95 -8.82
CA GLU A 201 6.07 -24.51 -8.20
C GLU A 201 6.54 -23.60 -7.05
N ILE A 202 6.79 -22.34 -7.35
CA ILE A 202 7.08 -21.30 -6.35
C ILE A 202 5.79 -20.58 -6.01
N LYS A 203 5.41 -20.57 -4.73
CA LYS A 203 4.22 -19.87 -4.26
C LYS A 203 4.48 -18.37 -4.18
N LEU A 204 3.54 -17.54 -4.64
CA LEU A 204 3.64 -16.09 -4.56
C LEU A 204 2.58 -15.54 -3.60
N ILE A 205 3.02 -14.81 -2.59
CA ILE A 205 2.19 -14.00 -1.70
C ILE A 205 2.52 -12.54 -1.97
N GLY A 206 1.53 -11.71 -2.26
CA GLY A 206 1.75 -10.34 -2.67
C GLY A 206 0.94 -9.30 -1.89
N PHE A 207 1.17 -8.04 -2.23
CA PHE A 207 0.41 -6.87 -1.79
C PHE A 207 -0.03 -6.11 -3.05
N ASP A 208 -1.20 -6.46 -3.56
CA ASP A 208 -1.80 -5.86 -4.76
C ASP A 208 -3.32 -6.02 -4.70
N GLN A 209 -4.05 -5.10 -5.31
CA GLN A 209 -5.51 -5.18 -5.36
C GLN A 209 -6.06 -5.44 -6.78
N ASP A 210 -5.22 -5.41 -7.81
CA ASP A 210 -5.63 -5.54 -9.21
C ASP A 210 -5.39 -6.93 -9.79
N LEU A 211 -4.51 -7.75 -9.16
CA LEU A 211 -4.17 -9.11 -9.64
C LEU A 211 -5.16 -10.18 -9.20
N LEU A 212 -6.46 -9.88 -9.35
CA LEU A 212 -7.54 -10.78 -8.92
C LEU A 212 -7.61 -12.06 -9.76
N GLU A 213 -7.45 -11.94 -11.08
CA GLU A 213 -7.52 -13.10 -11.97
C GLU A 213 -6.35 -14.07 -11.77
N PRO A 214 -5.09 -13.62 -11.61
CA PRO A 214 -4.00 -14.49 -11.16
C PRO A 214 -4.25 -15.22 -9.84
N VAL A 215 -4.91 -14.58 -8.86
CA VAL A 215 -5.32 -15.26 -7.61
C VAL A 215 -6.42 -16.30 -7.89
N ARG A 216 -7.41 -15.95 -8.71
CA ARG A 216 -8.53 -16.84 -9.08
C ARG A 216 -8.05 -18.09 -9.82
N SER A 217 -7.13 -17.92 -10.76
CA SER A 217 -6.55 -19.02 -11.54
C SER A 217 -5.50 -19.83 -10.78
N GLY A 218 -4.99 -19.29 -9.65
CA GLY A 218 -3.95 -19.93 -8.84
C GLY A 218 -2.52 -19.62 -9.29
N GLY A 219 -2.33 -18.64 -10.18
CA GLY A 219 -1.01 -18.11 -10.55
C GLY A 219 -0.35 -17.33 -9.43
N ILE A 220 -1.16 -16.72 -8.56
CA ILE A 220 -0.76 -16.15 -7.27
C ILE A 220 -1.52 -16.89 -6.18
N ASP A 221 -0.85 -17.28 -5.11
CA ASP A 221 -1.50 -17.98 -3.99
C ASP A 221 -2.44 -17.06 -3.24
N SER A 222 -1.98 -15.87 -2.89
CA SER A 222 -2.76 -14.89 -2.13
C SER A 222 -2.17 -13.49 -2.24
N VAL A 223 -3.01 -12.49 -1.98
CA VAL A 223 -2.58 -11.10 -1.83
C VAL A 223 -3.15 -10.49 -0.56
N ILE A 224 -2.41 -9.59 0.03
CA ILE A 224 -2.86 -8.78 1.17
C ILE A 224 -3.45 -7.49 0.61
N LEU A 225 -4.75 -7.33 0.75
CA LEU A 225 -5.51 -6.16 0.30
C LEU A 225 -5.43 -5.04 1.32
N GLN A 226 -5.27 -3.82 0.82
CA GLN A 226 -5.42 -2.59 1.58
C GLN A 226 -6.74 -1.92 1.18
N ASN A 227 -7.51 -1.41 2.14
CA ASN A 227 -8.79 -0.77 1.84
C ASN A 227 -8.60 0.70 1.43
N THR A 228 -8.08 0.91 0.23
CA THR A 228 -7.78 2.25 -0.30
C THR A 228 -9.02 3.13 -0.41
N TYR A 229 -10.18 2.54 -0.75
CA TYR A 229 -11.45 3.27 -0.80
C TYR A 229 -11.85 3.83 0.57
N GLU A 230 -11.77 3.01 1.63
CA GLU A 230 -12.05 3.47 2.99
C GLU A 230 -10.99 4.46 3.49
N MET A 231 -9.73 4.33 3.04
CA MET A 231 -8.69 5.33 3.33
C MET A 231 -9.10 6.72 2.83
N GLY A 232 -9.54 6.82 1.59
CA GLY A 232 -10.06 8.07 1.01
C GLY A 232 -11.27 8.62 1.77
N ARG A 233 -12.23 7.75 2.10
CA ARG A 233 -13.41 8.14 2.89
C ARG A 233 -13.03 8.69 4.27
N ARG A 234 -12.12 8.01 4.98
CA ARG A 234 -11.64 8.47 6.30
C ARG A 234 -10.88 9.78 6.20
N ALA A 235 -10.00 9.89 5.20
CA ALA A 235 -9.21 11.11 5.00
C ALA A 235 -10.11 12.32 4.75
N MET A 236 -11.12 12.21 3.91
CA MET A 236 -12.05 13.30 3.64
C MET A 236 -12.97 13.59 4.82
N GLY A 237 -13.38 12.57 5.58
CA GLY A 237 -14.13 12.77 6.82
C GLY A 237 -13.35 13.57 7.86
N ILE A 238 -12.07 13.23 8.06
CA ILE A 238 -11.14 13.96 8.93
C ILE A 238 -10.95 15.41 8.43
N MET A 239 -10.78 15.58 7.13
CA MET A 239 -10.64 16.91 6.50
C MET A 239 -11.88 17.78 6.76
N ASP A 240 -13.10 17.27 6.55
CA ASP A 240 -14.34 18.00 6.85
C ASP A 240 -14.39 18.44 8.32
N GLU A 241 -14.03 17.57 9.23
CA GLU A 241 -14.00 17.92 10.65
C GLU A 241 -12.97 19.01 10.99
N GLN A 242 -11.77 18.92 10.41
CA GLN A 242 -10.72 19.94 10.60
C GLN A 242 -11.14 21.29 10.00
N LEU A 243 -11.76 21.30 8.81
CA LEU A 243 -12.27 22.52 8.19
C LEU A 243 -13.39 23.20 9.00
N ARG A 244 -14.16 22.41 9.73
CA ARG A 244 -15.18 22.91 10.69
C ARG A 244 -14.61 23.28 12.07
N GLY A 245 -13.28 23.26 12.25
CA GLY A 245 -12.61 23.62 13.49
C GLY A 245 -12.69 22.54 14.58
N LYS A 246 -13.12 21.33 14.25
CA LYS A 246 -13.13 20.19 15.16
C LYS A 246 -11.72 19.58 15.30
N SER A 247 -11.56 18.72 16.28
CA SER A 247 -10.32 17.95 16.50
C SER A 247 -10.63 16.46 16.31
N PRO A 248 -10.56 15.94 15.08
CA PRO A 248 -10.77 14.52 14.81
C PRO A 248 -9.64 13.66 15.40
N ALA A 249 -9.79 12.33 15.29
CA ALA A 249 -8.74 11.39 15.63
C ALA A 249 -7.47 11.73 14.83
N PRO A 250 -6.32 11.91 15.52
CA PRO A 250 -5.10 12.35 14.85
C PRO A 250 -4.48 11.27 13.95
N GLN A 251 -4.85 10.02 14.18
CA GLN A 251 -4.43 8.88 13.36
C GLN A 251 -5.51 7.81 13.32
N VAL A 252 -5.74 7.27 12.14
CA VAL A 252 -6.59 6.10 11.87
C VAL A 252 -5.71 5.04 11.21
N SER A 253 -5.79 3.80 11.68
CA SER A 253 -5.13 2.64 11.08
C SER A 253 -6.19 1.69 10.55
N LEU A 254 -6.04 1.25 9.29
CA LEU A 254 -6.96 0.31 8.65
C LEU A 254 -6.34 -1.08 8.58
N GLU A 255 -7.15 -2.08 8.94
CA GLU A 255 -6.72 -3.47 8.91
C GLU A 255 -6.68 -4.02 7.48
N PRO A 256 -5.62 -4.73 7.10
CA PRO A 256 -5.52 -5.42 5.81
C PRO A 256 -6.39 -6.67 5.80
N LEU A 257 -6.70 -7.16 4.60
CA LEU A 257 -7.43 -8.40 4.39
C LEU A 257 -6.61 -9.37 3.54
N LEU A 258 -6.45 -10.61 4.00
CA LEU A 258 -5.88 -11.67 3.18
C LEU A 258 -6.89 -12.13 2.14
N LEU A 259 -6.60 -11.90 0.87
CA LEU A 259 -7.35 -12.40 -0.28
C LEU A 259 -6.72 -13.72 -0.75
N THR A 260 -7.56 -14.72 -0.90
CA THR A 260 -7.22 -16.03 -1.46
C THR A 260 -8.29 -16.45 -2.45
N ARG A 261 -8.04 -17.52 -3.18
CA ARG A 261 -9.05 -18.11 -4.07
C ARG A 261 -10.36 -18.45 -3.35
N ASP A 262 -10.29 -18.82 -2.07
CA ASP A 262 -11.46 -19.28 -1.31
C ASP A 262 -12.41 -18.13 -0.93
N ASN A 263 -11.90 -16.89 -0.79
CA ASN A 263 -12.69 -15.76 -0.34
C ASN A 263 -12.83 -14.62 -1.36
N ILE A 264 -12.28 -14.77 -2.58
CA ILE A 264 -12.24 -13.71 -3.60
C ILE A 264 -13.64 -13.20 -3.98
N ASP A 265 -14.66 -14.06 -3.92
CA ASP A 265 -16.04 -13.72 -4.23
C ASP A 265 -16.88 -13.36 -2.98
N SER A 266 -16.24 -13.22 -1.81
CA SER A 266 -16.93 -12.84 -0.58
C SER A 266 -17.47 -11.41 -0.63
N SER A 267 -18.51 -11.12 0.14
CA SER A 267 -19.07 -9.77 0.26
C SER A 267 -18.05 -8.77 0.78
N GLN A 268 -17.17 -9.19 1.70
CA GLN A 268 -16.13 -8.36 2.28
C GLN A 268 -15.10 -7.93 1.23
N VAL A 269 -14.62 -8.86 0.40
CA VAL A 269 -13.68 -8.55 -0.69
C VAL A 269 -14.34 -7.65 -1.72
N ARG A 270 -15.56 -7.98 -2.16
CA ARG A 270 -16.30 -7.12 -3.09
C ARG A 270 -16.46 -5.70 -2.56
N GLN A 271 -16.81 -5.53 -1.28
CA GLN A 271 -16.96 -4.21 -0.68
C GLN A 271 -15.64 -3.42 -0.68
N MET A 272 -14.50 -4.07 -0.45
CA MET A 272 -13.18 -3.42 -0.48
C MET A 272 -12.76 -3.01 -1.89
N LEU A 273 -13.13 -3.78 -2.91
CA LEU A 273 -12.68 -3.60 -4.29
C LEU A 273 -13.69 -2.82 -5.17
N THR A 274 -14.94 -2.67 -4.69
CA THR A 274 -15.94 -1.90 -5.45
C THR A 274 -15.71 -0.41 -5.24
N LEU A 275 -15.34 0.27 -6.31
CA LEU A 275 -15.22 1.73 -6.33
C LEU A 275 -16.55 2.34 -6.69
N VAL A 276 -17.12 3.14 -5.80
CA VAL A 276 -18.28 3.98 -6.09
C VAL A 276 -17.78 5.35 -6.52
N TRP A 277 -17.86 5.63 -7.82
CA TRP A 277 -17.49 6.91 -8.38
C TRP A 277 -18.64 7.89 -8.30
N TRP A 278 -18.38 9.07 -7.79
CA TRP A 278 -19.26 10.22 -7.92
C TRP A 278 -18.72 11.12 -9.02
N TYR A 279 -19.51 11.31 -10.06
CA TYR A 279 -19.21 12.28 -11.12
C TYR A 279 -20.07 13.53 -10.88
N ASP A 280 -19.45 14.71 -10.79
CA ASP A 280 -20.17 15.97 -10.90
C ASP A 280 -20.85 16.00 -12.28
N GLN A 281 -22.18 15.99 -12.31
CA GLN A 281 -22.99 16.24 -13.50
C GLN A 281 -23.08 17.73 -13.76
#